data_ff53ba49721afedd76e23b2bdfbe2d87
#
_entry.id   ff53ba49721afedd76e23b2bdfbe2d87
#
_cell.length_a   1.000
_cell.length_b   1.000
_cell.length_c   1.000
_cell.angle_alpha   90.00
_cell.angle_beta   90.00
_cell.angle_gamma   90.00
#
_symmetry.space_group_name_H-M   'P 1'
#
loop_
_entity.id
_entity.type
_entity.pdbx_description
1 polymer ?
#
loop_
_entity_poly.entity_id
_entity_poly.type
_entity_poly.pdbx_seq_one_letter_code
_entity_poly.pdbx_strand_id
1 'polypeptide(L)'
;MFTGIIEQIGHITAIQKEGENIHFTVQSSIANELKIDQSVAHNGACLTVVSINDDEYTVTAIHETLEKTNLGEWKVGTKVNLERCMQMNGRLDGHIVQGHVDTTATCTNIEDQNGSWKFTFNYLTEQVTVEKGSITVNGVSLTVVDSKDGQFSVCIIPYTYEHTNFHQLKIGDKINLEFDIIGKYVARLMGK
;
A
#
# COMPACT_ATOMS: atom_id res chain seq x y z
N MET A 1 7.74 3.64 -9.85
CA MET A 1 8.36 4.21 -8.63
C MET A 1 7.40 5.18 -8.01
N PHE A 2 7.26 5.14 -6.70
CA PHE A 2 6.32 5.92 -5.88
C PHE A 2 7.06 6.52 -4.69
N THR A 3 6.38 7.36 -3.93
CA THR A 3 6.93 8.05 -2.74
C THR A 3 6.31 7.56 -1.43
N GLY A 4 5.18 6.88 -1.52
CA GLY A 4 4.34 6.51 -0.38
C GLY A 4 3.48 7.66 0.15
N ILE A 5 3.27 8.68 -0.65
CA ILE A 5 2.34 9.78 -0.36
C ILE A 5 1.05 9.54 -1.14
N ILE A 6 -0.03 9.27 -0.44
CA ILE A 6 -1.32 8.97 -1.05
C ILE A 6 -1.91 10.24 -1.67
N GLU A 7 -2.28 10.16 -2.95
CA GLU A 7 -2.90 11.27 -3.66
C GLU A 7 -4.43 11.25 -3.49
N GLN A 8 -5.04 10.06 -3.48
CA GLN A 8 -6.48 9.89 -3.47
C GLN A 8 -6.90 8.55 -2.88
N ILE A 9 -8.13 8.47 -2.40
CA ILE A 9 -8.81 7.21 -2.10
C ILE A 9 -9.70 6.85 -3.28
N GLY A 10 -9.47 5.68 -3.88
CA GLY A 10 -10.34 5.09 -4.88
C GLY A 10 -11.33 4.11 -4.27
N HIS A 11 -12.40 3.79 -5.02
CA HIS A 11 -13.41 2.82 -4.64
C HIS A 11 -13.49 1.69 -5.67
N ILE A 12 -13.48 0.45 -5.23
CA ILE A 12 -13.70 -0.70 -6.12
C ILE A 12 -15.20 -0.72 -6.51
N THR A 13 -15.50 -0.57 -7.79
CA THR A 13 -16.87 -0.57 -8.33
C THR A 13 -17.24 -1.88 -9.00
N ALA A 14 -16.24 -2.61 -9.57
CA ALA A 14 -16.46 -3.93 -10.13
C ALA A 14 -15.24 -4.83 -9.92
N ILE A 15 -15.49 -6.13 -9.88
CA ILE A 15 -14.48 -7.19 -9.78
C ILE A 15 -14.86 -8.26 -10.78
N GLN A 16 -13.94 -8.56 -11.72
CA GLN A 16 -14.15 -9.59 -12.72
C GLN A 16 -12.99 -10.59 -12.69
N LYS A 17 -13.30 -11.86 -12.54
CA LYS A 17 -12.31 -12.94 -12.58
C LYS A 17 -12.14 -13.46 -14.01
N GLU A 18 -10.89 -13.58 -14.46
CA GLU A 18 -10.52 -14.18 -15.75
C GLU A 18 -9.34 -15.15 -15.54
N GLY A 19 -9.65 -16.46 -15.54
CA GLY A 19 -8.66 -17.48 -15.18
C GLY A 19 -8.14 -17.29 -13.75
N GLU A 20 -6.83 -17.10 -13.61
CA GLU A 20 -6.16 -16.80 -12.33
C GLU A 20 -6.02 -15.30 -12.07
N ASN A 21 -6.39 -14.46 -13.04
CA ASN A 21 -6.33 -13.01 -12.91
C ASN A 21 -7.64 -12.45 -12.34
N ILE A 22 -7.53 -11.30 -11.68
CA ILE A 22 -8.67 -10.50 -11.25
C ILE A 22 -8.54 -9.10 -11.83
N HIS A 23 -9.57 -8.65 -12.51
CA HIS A 23 -9.70 -7.26 -12.97
C HIS A 23 -10.49 -6.47 -11.93
N PHE A 24 -9.93 -5.36 -11.48
CA PHE A 24 -10.57 -4.42 -10.57
C PHE A 24 -10.90 -3.14 -11.32
N THR A 25 -12.17 -2.74 -11.32
CA THR A 25 -12.58 -1.40 -11.76
C THR A 25 -12.56 -0.49 -10.55
N VAL A 26 -11.89 0.64 -10.68
CA VAL A 26 -11.64 1.60 -9.61
C VAL A 26 -12.20 2.96 -10.02
N GLN A 27 -13.12 3.49 -9.24
CA GLN A 27 -13.60 4.86 -9.37
C GLN A 27 -12.70 5.81 -8.58
N SER A 28 -12.23 6.87 -9.23
CA SER A 28 -11.39 7.88 -8.60
C SER A 28 -11.33 9.16 -9.42
N SER A 29 -11.18 10.29 -8.74
CA SER A 29 -11.02 11.60 -9.39
C SER A 29 -9.76 11.72 -10.27
N ILE A 30 -8.74 10.87 -10.05
CA ILE A 30 -7.53 10.84 -10.89
C ILE A 30 -7.72 10.05 -12.20
N ALA A 31 -8.83 9.31 -12.37
CA ALA A 31 -9.05 8.44 -13.54
C ALA A 31 -8.90 9.19 -14.86
N ASN A 32 -9.45 10.39 -14.96
CA ASN A 32 -9.37 11.23 -16.16
C ASN A 32 -7.96 11.75 -16.50
N GLU A 33 -7.02 11.66 -15.57
CA GLU A 33 -5.63 12.07 -15.78
C GLU A 33 -4.72 10.88 -16.13
N LEU A 34 -5.23 9.66 -16.03
CA LEU A 34 -4.50 8.43 -16.31
C LEU A 34 -4.46 8.16 -17.82
N LYS A 35 -3.52 7.31 -18.23
CA LYS A 35 -3.42 6.74 -19.58
C LYS A 35 -3.29 5.23 -19.47
N ILE A 36 -3.77 4.50 -20.47
CA ILE A 36 -3.51 3.07 -20.61
C ILE A 36 -2.00 2.84 -20.58
N ASP A 37 -1.57 1.73 -19.96
CA ASP A 37 -0.18 1.34 -19.75
C ASP A 37 0.57 2.13 -18.65
N GLN A 38 -0.08 3.07 -17.97
CA GLN A 38 0.48 3.69 -16.78
C GLN A 38 0.36 2.78 -15.55
N SER A 39 1.34 2.91 -14.66
CA SER A 39 1.29 2.25 -13.36
C SER A 39 0.71 3.18 -12.29
N VAL A 40 -0.15 2.63 -11.45
CA VAL A 40 -0.71 3.27 -10.25
C VAL A 40 -0.53 2.31 -9.09
N ALA A 41 -0.13 2.79 -7.93
CA ALA A 41 -0.08 2.00 -6.71
C ALA A 41 -1.47 1.93 -6.05
N HIS A 42 -1.92 0.73 -5.74
CA HIS A 42 -3.20 0.43 -5.11
C HIS A 42 -2.94 -0.26 -3.77
N ASN A 43 -3.15 0.44 -2.66
CA ASN A 43 -2.68 -0.02 -1.36
C ASN A 43 -1.21 -0.49 -1.42
N GLY A 44 -0.36 0.23 -2.15
CA GLY A 44 1.05 -0.10 -2.33
C GLY A 44 1.36 -1.15 -3.39
N ALA A 45 0.37 -1.82 -3.98
CA ALA A 45 0.59 -2.73 -5.11
C ALA A 45 0.58 -1.96 -6.43
N CYS A 46 1.69 -2.00 -7.17
CA CYS A 46 1.82 -1.41 -8.51
C CYS A 46 1.02 -2.23 -9.52
N LEU A 47 0.00 -1.63 -10.11
CA LEU A 47 -0.83 -2.26 -11.14
C LEU A 47 -0.88 -1.37 -12.38
N THR A 48 -0.94 -2.00 -13.56
CA THR A 48 -1.02 -1.31 -14.84
C THR A 48 -2.47 -1.02 -15.22
N VAL A 49 -2.75 0.20 -15.65
CA VAL A 49 -4.05 0.61 -16.18
C VAL A 49 -4.28 -0.04 -17.52
N VAL A 50 -5.36 -0.81 -17.67
CA VAL A 50 -5.69 -1.55 -18.90
C VAL A 50 -6.89 -0.95 -19.66
N SER A 51 -7.76 -0.22 -18.98
CA SER A 51 -8.86 0.54 -19.60
C SER A 51 -9.24 1.74 -18.76
N ILE A 52 -9.86 2.74 -19.38
CA ILE A 52 -10.36 3.96 -18.72
C ILE A 52 -11.74 4.25 -19.31
N ASN A 53 -12.69 4.58 -18.44
CA ASN A 53 -14.05 4.95 -18.82
C ASN A 53 -14.56 6.01 -17.84
N ASP A 54 -14.64 7.27 -18.28
CA ASP A 54 -15.00 8.42 -17.46
C ASP A 54 -14.16 8.51 -16.16
N ASP A 55 -14.81 8.46 -15.01
CA ASP A 55 -14.17 8.55 -13.68
C ASP A 55 -13.72 7.18 -13.12
N GLU A 56 -13.75 6.14 -13.96
CA GLU A 56 -13.32 4.79 -13.63
C GLU A 56 -12.17 4.32 -14.51
N TYR A 57 -11.34 3.46 -13.97
CA TYR A 57 -10.32 2.73 -14.73
C TYR A 57 -10.21 1.29 -14.23
N THR A 58 -9.69 0.41 -15.08
CA THR A 58 -9.50 -1.01 -14.75
C THR A 58 -8.01 -1.33 -14.67
N VAL A 59 -7.67 -2.14 -13.68
CA VAL A 59 -6.35 -2.73 -13.49
C VAL A 59 -6.47 -4.24 -13.34
N THR A 60 -5.39 -4.97 -13.66
CA THR A 60 -5.35 -6.43 -13.56
C THR A 60 -4.33 -6.88 -12.53
N ALA A 61 -4.77 -7.66 -11.56
CA ALA A 61 -3.90 -8.39 -10.64
C ALA A 61 -3.71 -9.83 -11.12
N ILE A 62 -2.46 -10.24 -11.29
CA ILE A 62 -2.07 -11.61 -11.63
C ILE A 62 -1.93 -12.47 -10.36
N HIS A 63 -1.84 -13.78 -10.52
CA HIS A 63 -1.77 -14.75 -9.43
C HIS A 63 -0.73 -14.38 -8.35
N GLU A 64 0.51 -14.07 -8.73
CA GLU A 64 1.58 -13.67 -7.80
C GLU A 64 1.18 -12.45 -6.95
N THR A 65 0.58 -11.43 -7.59
CA THR A 65 0.11 -10.24 -6.87
C THR A 65 -0.96 -10.60 -5.85
N LEU A 66 -1.89 -11.49 -6.21
CA LEU A 66 -2.97 -11.94 -5.31
C LEU A 66 -2.43 -12.76 -4.13
N GLU A 67 -1.36 -13.53 -4.31
CA GLU A 67 -0.71 -14.29 -3.23
C GLU A 67 0.04 -13.41 -2.23
N LYS A 68 0.70 -12.35 -2.73
CA LYS A 68 1.56 -11.48 -1.92
C LYS A 68 0.81 -10.34 -1.21
N THR A 69 -0.42 -10.04 -1.66
CA THR A 69 -1.16 -8.85 -1.25
C THR A 69 -2.52 -9.20 -0.65
N ASN A 70 -3.18 -8.20 -0.06
CA ASN A 70 -4.57 -8.34 0.39
C ASN A 70 -5.60 -8.09 -0.73
N LEU A 71 -5.19 -7.96 -1.99
CA LEU A 71 -6.09 -7.65 -3.12
C LEU A 71 -7.16 -8.74 -3.33
N GLY A 72 -6.81 -10.00 -3.06
CA GLY A 72 -7.78 -11.12 -3.14
C GLY A 72 -8.94 -11.03 -2.14
N GLU A 73 -8.85 -10.20 -1.13
CA GLU A 73 -9.89 -9.98 -0.11
C GLU A 73 -10.83 -8.80 -0.45
N TRP A 74 -10.52 -8.03 -1.50
CA TRP A 74 -11.30 -6.85 -1.87
C TRP A 74 -12.69 -7.21 -2.36
N LYS A 75 -13.62 -6.31 -2.10
CA LYS A 75 -15.04 -6.39 -2.49
C LYS A 75 -15.44 -5.08 -3.16
N VAL A 76 -16.55 -5.09 -3.89
CA VAL A 76 -17.19 -3.86 -4.36
C VAL A 76 -17.46 -2.96 -3.14
N GLY A 77 -17.06 -1.70 -3.23
CA GLY A 77 -17.09 -0.71 -2.15
C GLY A 77 -15.81 -0.64 -1.30
N THR A 78 -14.83 -1.54 -1.49
CA THR A 78 -13.53 -1.43 -0.81
C THR A 78 -12.86 -0.10 -1.19
N LYS A 79 -12.36 0.62 -0.18
CA LYS A 79 -11.57 1.85 -0.36
C LYS A 79 -10.09 1.53 -0.43
N VAL A 80 -9.43 2.10 -1.41
CA VAL A 80 -8.04 1.81 -1.77
C VAL A 80 -7.22 3.09 -1.82
N ASN A 81 -6.08 3.12 -1.15
CA ASN A 81 -5.12 4.21 -1.28
C ASN A 81 -4.50 4.19 -2.67
N LEU A 82 -4.49 5.33 -3.35
CA LEU A 82 -3.96 5.48 -4.70
C LEU A 82 -2.82 6.46 -4.73
N GLU A 83 -1.77 6.10 -5.47
CA GLU A 83 -0.64 6.99 -5.79
C GLU A 83 -0.20 6.72 -7.22
N ARG A 84 -0.06 7.77 -8.03
CA ARG A 84 0.54 7.70 -9.37
C ARG A 84 2.06 7.65 -9.28
N CYS A 85 2.70 7.18 -10.35
CA CYS A 85 4.16 7.20 -10.43
C CYS A 85 4.73 8.60 -10.22
N MET A 86 5.81 8.67 -9.43
CA MET A 86 6.57 9.90 -9.22
C MET A 86 7.07 10.46 -10.56
N GLN A 87 6.94 11.77 -10.75
CA GLN A 87 7.53 12.48 -11.88
C GLN A 87 9.03 12.70 -11.69
N MET A 88 9.81 12.71 -12.79
CA MET A 88 11.27 12.87 -12.74
C MET A 88 11.74 14.13 -12.01
N ASN A 89 10.95 15.20 -12.03
CA ASN A 89 11.24 16.46 -11.33
C ASN A 89 10.39 16.61 -10.04
N GLY A 90 9.70 15.53 -9.61
CA GLY A 90 8.91 15.51 -8.39
C GLY A 90 9.78 15.46 -7.13
N ARG A 91 9.18 15.84 -6.01
CA ARG A 91 9.82 15.69 -4.69
C ARG A 91 9.62 14.26 -4.19
N LEU A 92 10.59 13.77 -3.43
CA LEU A 92 10.48 12.54 -2.66
C LEU A 92 10.08 12.90 -1.23
N ASP A 93 8.79 13.14 -0.99
CA ASP A 93 8.30 13.58 0.33
C ASP A 93 8.13 12.40 1.33
N GLY A 94 8.16 11.15 0.86
CA GLY A 94 8.21 9.93 1.67
C GLY A 94 9.58 9.25 1.59
N HIS A 95 9.58 7.99 1.09
CA HIS A 95 10.80 7.24 0.79
C HIS A 95 10.69 6.55 -0.59
N ILE A 96 11.71 5.84 -1.02
CA ILE A 96 11.67 5.11 -2.29
C ILE A 96 10.75 3.90 -2.16
N VAL A 97 9.58 3.97 -2.79
CA VAL A 97 8.56 2.91 -2.84
C VAL A 97 8.48 2.37 -4.26
N GLN A 98 8.61 1.06 -4.41
CA GLN A 98 8.57 0.41 -5.73
C GLN A 98 7.15 0.06 -6.16
N GLY A 99 6.25 -0.13 -5.19
CA GLY A 99 4.94 -0.73 -5.41
C GLY A 99 5.01 -2.26 -5.48
N HIS A 100 6.07 -2.84 -4.94
CA HIS A 100 6.33 -4.28 -4.92
C HIS A 100 6.14 -4.82 -3.51
N VAL A 101 4.89 -5.10 -3.18
CA VAL A 101 4.50 -5.64 -1.87
C VAL A 101 5.23 -6.94 -1.59
N ASP A 102 5.91 -7.02 -0.45
CA ASP A 102 6.67 -8.20 -0.04
C ASP A 102 5.77 -9.26 0.59
N THR A 103 4.83 -8.81 1.42
CA THR A 103 3.94 -9.66 2.21
C THR A 103 2.76 -8.86 2.73
N THR A 104 1.86 -9.54 3.41
CA THR A 104 0.83 -8.89 4.23
C THR A 104 1.21 -8.91 5.70
N ALA A 105 0.71 -7.93 6.46
CA ALA A 105 0.77 -7.92 7.91
C ALA A 105 -0.63 -7.78 8.50
N THR A 106 -0.83 -8.23 9.73
CA THR A 106 -2.11 -8.14 10.44
C THR A 106 -2.07 -7.00 11.44
N CYS A 107 -3.06 -6.12 11.43
CA CYS A 107 -3.25 -5.11 12.46
C CYS A 107 -3.65 -5.79 13.77
N THR A 108 -2.81 -5.69 14.79
CA THR A 108 -3.03 -6.36 16.10
C THR A 108 -3.44 -5.42 17.21
N ASN A 109 -3.15 -4.13 17.06
CA ASN A 109 -3.56 -3.13 18.05
C ASN A 109 -3.74 -1.76 17.40
N ILE A 110 -4.68 -0.97 17.95
CA ILE A 110 -4.94 0.42 17.56
C ILE A 110 -5.16 1.21 18.84
N GLU A 111 -4.30 2.19 19.10
CA GLU A 111 -4.36 3.07 20.27
C GLU A 111 -4.61 4.50 19.85
N ASP A 112 -5.66 5.11 20.38
CA ASP A 112 -5.86 6.56 20.30
C ASP A 112 -4.92 7.24 21.30
N GLN A 113 -4.05 8.10 20.80
CA GLN A 113 -3.06 8.84 21.57
C GLN A 113 -3.46 10.32 21.78
N ASN A 114 -4.76 10.61 21.73
CA ASN A 114 -5.30 11.95 21.94
C ASN A 114 -4.70 13.00 20.99
N GLY A 115 -4.79 12.74 19.69
CA GLY A 115 -4.30 13.61 18.61
C GLY A 115 -3.43 12.90 17.58
N SER A 116 -3.20 11.61 17.78
CA SER A 116 -2.61 10.69 16.82
C SER A 116 -3.08 9.27 17.12
N TRP A 117 -2.81 8.33 16.23
CA TRP A 117 -3.15 6.92 16.41
C TRP A 117 -1.90 6.08 16.26
N LYS A 118 -1.68 5.15 17.17
CA LYS A 118 -0.62 4.16 17.07
C LYS A 118 -1.23 2.83 16.61
N PHE A 119 -0.75 2.34 15.47
CA PHE A 119 -1.12 1.04 14.92
C PHE A 119 0.03 0.07 15.09
N THR A 120 -0.26 -1.15 15.55
CA THR A 120 0.72 -2.24 15.68
C THR A 120 0.37 -3.34 14.69
N PHE A 121 1.40 -3.84 14.00
CA PHE A 121 1.27 -4.87 12.97
C PHE A 121 2.19 -6.04 13.24
N ASN A 122 1.68 -7.25 13.03
CA ASN A 122 2.47 -8.48 13.04
C ASN A 122 2.61 -9.02 11.61
N TYR A 123 3.80 -9.49 11.26
CA TYR A 123 4.10 -10.06 9.96
C TYR A 123 4.97 -11.31 10.08
N LEU A 124 4.95 -12.16 9.02
CA LEU A 124 5.70 -13.43 8.97
C LEU A 124 6.66 -13.39 7.77
N THR A 125 7.87 -12.92 8.01
CA THR A 125 8.98 -12.95 7.04
C THR A 125 10.31 -12.79 7.79
N GLU A 126 11.40 -13.18 7.17
CA GLU A 126 12.77 -12.97 7.71
C GLU A 126 13.24 -11.50 7.55
N GLN A 127 12.50 -10.68 6.81
CA GLN A 127 12.83 -9.27 6.68
C GLN A 127 12.58 -8.54 8.00
N VAL A 128 13.44 -7.58 8.31
CA VAL A 128 13.39 -6.84 9.57
C VAL A 128 13.05 -5.38 9.33
N THR A 129 12.32 -4.80 10.27
CA THR A 129 12.16 -3.35 10.38
C THR A 129 13.31 -2.76 11.22
N VAL A 130 13.56 -1.47 11.06
CA VAL A 130 14.57 -0.74 11.84
C VAL A 130 13.87 0.40 12.58
N GLU A 131 14.14 0.55 13.88
CA GLU A 131 13.61 1.65 14.67
C GLU A 131 13.93 2.99 14.01
N LYS A 132 12.90 3.83 13.78
CA LYS A 132 12.99 5.09 13.03
C LYS A 132 13.30 4.94 11.54
N GLY A 133 13.34 3.72 11.00
CA GLY A 133 13.41 3.47 9.56
C GLY A 133 12.06 3.71 8.87
N SER A 134 12.07 3.64 7.54
CA SER A 134 10.87 3.75 6.71
C SER A 134 10.25 2.38 6.44
N ILE A 135 8.93 2.38 6.33
CA ILE A 135 8.11 1.21 5.94
C ILE A 135 6.91 1.69 5.13
N THR A 136 6.45 0.89 4.19
CA THR A 136 5.23 1.18 3.44
C THR A 136 4.10 0.29 3.93
N VAL A 137 3.03 0.88 4.44
CA VAL A 137 1.82 0.19 4.91
C VAL A 137 0.63 0.62 4.05
N ASN A 138 0.01 -0.30 3.31
CA ASN A 138 -1.03 0.01 2.33
C ASN A 138 -0.65 1.19 1.40
N GLY A 139 0.61 1.24 0.97
CA GLY A 139 1.13 2.30 0.11
C GLY A 139 1.54 3.58 0.84
N VAL A 140 1.28 3.72 2.12
CA VAL A 140 1.64 4.91 2.91
C VAL A 140 3.06 4.78 3.46
N SER A 141 3.93 5.76 3.15
CA SER A 141 5.26 5.88 3.73
C SER A 141 5.18 6.31 5.20
N LEU A 142 5.69 5.49 6.11
CA LEU A 142 5.56 5.71 7.54
C LEU A 142 6.89 5.43 8.26
N THR A 143 7.05 6.05 9.42
CA THR A 143 8.19 5.84 10.30
C THR A 143 7.89 4.70 11.29
N VAL A 144 8.77 3.72 11.34
CA VAL A 144 8.72 2.59 12.27
C VAL A 144 9.00 3.04 13.70
N VAL A 145 8.19 2.56 14.62
CA VAL A 145 8.41 2.64 16.08
C VAL A 145 8.16 1.27 16.71
N ASP A 146 8.76 1.01 17.86
CA ASP A 146 8.67 -0.27 18.56
C ASP A 146 9.01 -1.48 17.67
N SER A 147 10.08 -1.36 16.89
CA SER A 147 10.56 -2.43 16.02
C SER A 147 10.98 -3.66 16.83
N LYS A 148 10.42 -4.82 16.47
CA LYS A 148 10.72 -6.15 17.04
C LYS A 148 10.71 -7.19 15.92
N ASP A 149 11.21 -8.38 16.20
CA ASP A 149 11.12 -9.50 15.25
C ASP A 149 9.63 -9.82 14.96
N GLY A 150 9.25 -9.73 13.69
CA GLY A 150 7.88 -10.00 13.24
C GLY A 150 6.81 -9.00 13.67
N GLN A 151 7.20 -7.87 14.28
CA GLN A 151 6.26 -6.85 14.75
C GLN A 151 6.85 -5.44 14.66
N PHE A 152 6.02 -4.47 14.34
CA PHE A 152 6.34 -3.04 14.43
C PHE A 152 5.07 -2.22 14.69
N SER A 153 5.27 -0.97 15.07
CA SER A 153 4.19 0.01 15.17
C SER A 153 4.50 1.23 14.30
N VAL A 154 3.46 1.99 13.99
CA VAL A 154 3.55 3.29 13.34
C VAL A 154 2.62 4.28 14.05
N CYS A 155 3.00 5.56 14.08
CA CYS A 155 2.14 6.62 14.60
C CYS A 155 1.58 7.46 13.45
N ILE A 156 0.26 7.57 13.38
CA ILE A 156 -0.47 8.24 12.30
C ILE A 156 -0.96 9.61 12.79
N ILE A 157 -0.60 10.66 12.06
CA ILE A 157 -1.09 12.02 12.31
C ILE A 157 -2.51 12.19 11.77
N PRO A 158 -3.32 13.17 12.23
CA PRO A 158 -4.69 13.37 11.79
C PRO A 158 -4.85 13.45 10.27
N TYR A 159 -3.99 14.19 9.60
CA TYR A 159 -4.03 14.31 8.15
C TYR A 159 -3.94 12.96 7.43
N THR A 160 -2.97 12.12 7.79
CA THR A 160 -2.80 10.79 7.22
C THR A 160 -3.99 9.87 7.55
N TYR A 161 -4.50 9.96 8.78
CA TYR A 161 -5.68 9.19 9.20
C TYR A 161 -6.91 9.52 8.36
N GLU A 162 -7.17 10.79 8.09
CA GLU A 162 -8.34 11.25 7.35
C GLU A 162 -8.23 11.03 5.82
N HIS A 163 -7.00 11.14 5.27
CA HIS A 163 -6.77 11.12 3.83
C HIS A 163 -6.29 9.77 3.28
N THR A 164 -6.25 8.74 4.13
CA THR A 164 -5.92 7.37 3.72
C THR A 164 -6.94 6.39 4.27
N ASN A 165 -6.86 5.12 3.87
CA ASN A 165 -7.76 4.10 4.40
C ASN A 165 -7.46 3.65 5.85
N PHE A 166 -6.50 4.28 6.55
CA PHE A 166 -6.20 4.00 7.95
C PHE A 166 -7.39 4.21 8.88
N HIS A 167 -8.26 5.19 8.60
CA HIS A 167 -9.46 5.46 9.40
C HIS A 167 -10.51 4.32 9.38
N GLN A 168 -10.38 3.36 8.46
CA GLN A 168 -11.27 2.20 8.37
C GLN A 168 -10.65 0.93 8.92
N LEU A 169 -9.33 0.95 9.17
CA LEU A 169 -8.59 -0.23 9.60
C LEU A 169 -9.05 -0.69 10.99
N LYS A 170 -9.23 -1.98 11.14
CA LYS A 170 -9.63 -2.63 12.38
C LYS A 170 -8.60 -3.67 12.81
N ILE A 171 -8.62 -4.00 14.09
CA ILE A 171 -7.84 -5.14 14.59
C ILE A 171 -8.30 -6.41 13.88
N GLY A 172 -7.33 -7.16 13.35
CA GLY A 172 -7.54 -8.36 12.55
C GLY A 172 -7.46 -8.13 11.04
N ASP A 173 -7.53 -6.87 10.56
CA ASP A 173 -7.42 -6.58 9.13
C ASP A 173 -6.00 -6.83 8.63
N LYS A 174 -5.90 -7.31 7.38
CA LYS A 174 -4.64 -7.44 6.67
C LYS A 174 -4.31 -6.18 5.90
N ILE A 175 -3.05 -5.79 5.96
CA ILE A 175 -2.48 -4.68 5.18
C ILE A 175 -1.35 -5.20 4.29
N ASN A 176 -1.11 -4.49 3.19
CA ASN A 176 0.05 -4.72 2.34
C ASN A 176 1.29 -4.07 2.96
N LEU A 177 2.40 -4.81 2.95
CA LEU A 177 3.66 -4.37 3.53
C LEU A 177 4.77 -4.42 2.47
N GLU A 178 5.46 -3.30 2.27
CA GLU A 178 6.67 -3.22 1.47
C GLU A 178 7.79 -2.67 2.35
N PHE A 179 8.88 -3.43 2.47
CA PHE A 179 10.08 -3.01 3.21
C PHE A 179 10.92 -2.07 2.37
N ASP A 180 11.64 -1.17 3.02
CA ASP A 180 12.54 -0.24 2.33
C ASP A 180 13.57 -1.02 1.48
N ILE A 181 13.60 -0.71 0.19
CA ILE A 181 14.46 -1.38 -0.80
C ILE A 181 15.94 -1.29 -0.42
N ILE A 182 16.39 -0.23 0.24
CA ILE A 182 17.76 -0.08 0.70
C ILE A 182 18.10 -1.17 1.71
N GLY A 183 17.20 -1.43 2.66
CA GLY A 183 17.37 -2.50 3.65
C GLY A 183 17.48 -3.88 3.00
N LYS A 184 16.68 -4.18 1.98
CA LYS A 184 16.70 -5.45 1.24
C LYS A 184 18.06 -5.67 0.54
N TYR A 185 18.61 -4.66 -0.13
CA TYR A 185 19.92 -4.76 -0.77
C TYR A 185 21.04 -4.91 0.25
N VAL A 186 21.01 -4.16 1.35
CA VAL A 186 22.01 -4.29 2.43
C VAL A 186 21.98 -5.70 3.02
N ALA A 187 20.80 -6.24 3.37
CA ALA A 187 20.64 -7.59 3.89
C ALA A 187 21.22 -8.64 2.91
N ARG A 188 20.89 -8.54 1.62
CA ARG A 188 21.39 -9.45 0.58
C ARG A 188 22.91 -9.40 0.44
N LEU A 189 23.53 -8.21 0.49
CA LEU A 189 24.98 -8.05 0.40
C LEU A 189 25.70 -8.58 1.64
N MET A 190 25.06 -8.55 2.80
CA MET A 190 25.59 -9.09 4.06
C MET A 190 25.35 -10.60 4.22
N GLY A 191 24.74 -11.28 3.23
CA GLY A 191 24.47 -12.71 3.28
C GLY A 191 23.30 -13.12 4.19
N LYS A 192 22.40 -12.17 4.44
CA LYS A 192 21.17 -12.38 5.21
C LYS A 192 19.96 -12.45 4.28
#